data_f975ef46fb6f1ad3e7cc7e9fef734400
#
_entry.id   f975ef46fb6f1ad3e7cc7e9fef734400
#
_cell.length_a   1.000
_cell.length_b   1.000
_cell.length_c   1.000
_cell.angle_alpha   90.00
_cell.angle_beta   90.00
_cell.angle_gamma   90.00
#
_symmetry.space_group_name_H-M   'P 1'
#
loop_
_entity.id
_entity.type
_entity.pdbx_description
1 polymer ?
#
loop_
_entity_poly.entity_id
_entity_poly.type
_entity_poly.pdbx_seq_one_letter_code
_entity_poly.pdbx_strand_id
1 'polypeptide(L)'
;GSMSGPQSPASSYLVQARGVDPDSGRERVFSLVCDMGPGSFGALWAHLRPCDLDALALSHCHADHMGDIISLQVYRKWGPGSCAIRPVSLFGPGETLHRVRQIEGAPEGETYDGEFAFTRLCVGESYEVGPMTIRPFRALHPVEAFGLRIEGPSQEDPARRVALFYTGDTDLCDSIVE
;
A
#
# COMPACT_ATOMS: atom_id res chain seq x y z
N GLY A 1 -2.78 -14.65 4.66
CA GLY A 1 -3.38 -14.02 3.48
C GLY A 1 -4.53 -14.80 2.90
N SER A 2 -5.25 -14.19 2.01
CA SER A 2 -6.34 -14.83 1.31
C SER A 2 -5.98 -15.02 -0.16
N MET A 3 -6.11 -16.24 -0.62
CA MET A 3 -6.05 -16.55 -2.05
C MET A 3 -7.28 -15.94 -2.75
N SER A 4 -7.10 -15.42 -3.97
CA SER A 4 -8.21 -14.95 -4.78
C SER A 4 -9.20 -16.07 -5.10
N GLY A 5 -10.49 -15.75 -5.05
CA GLY A 5 -11.60 -16.63 -5.37
C GLY A 5 -12.47 -16.07 -6.51
N PRO A 6 -13.52 -16.80 -6.94
CA PRO A 6 -14.35 -16.40 -8.08
C PRO A 6 -15.03 -15.03 -7.94
N GLN A 7 -15.23 -14.55 -6.72
CA GLN A 7 -15.91 -13.29 -6.41
C GLN A 7 -15.16 -12.44 -5.39
N SER A 8 -13.91 -12.78 -5.10
CA SER A 8 -13.10 -12.12 -4.08
C SER A 8 -11.66 -11.99 -4.57
N PRO A 9 -11.07 -10.80 -4.55
CA PRO A 9 -9.64 -10.65 -4.76
C PRO A 9 -8.83 -11.27 -3.61
N ALA A 10 -7.53 -11.44 -3.82
CA ALA A 10 -6.61 -11.73 -2.74
C ALA A 10 -6.45 -10.51 -1.80
N SER A 11 -5.58 -10.61 -0.80
CA SER A 11 -5.39 -9.58 0.24
C SER A 11 -5.16 -8.19 -0.33
N SER A 12 -6.06 -7.27 0.00
CA SER A 12 -5.96 -5.84 -0.31
C SER A 12 -6.99 -5.06 0.51
N TYR A 13 -6.59 -3.96 1.14
CA TYR A 13 -7.47 -3.16 1.98
C TYR A 13 -7.30 -1.67 1.67
N LEU A 14 -8.38 -1.01 1.23
CA LEU A 14 -8.41 0.44 1.00
C LEU A 14 -8.74 1.15 2.33
N VAL A 15 -7.81 1.98 2.80
CA VAL A 15 -7.98 2.83 3.97
C VAL A 15 -8.02 4.29 3.51
N GLN A 16 -9.05 5.03 3.92
CA GLN A 16 -9.23 6.42 3.50
C GLN A 16 -9.43 7.34 4.69
N ALA A 17 -8.88 8.55 4.60
CA ALA A 17 -9.07 9.60 5.61
C ALA A 17 -9.16 10.97 4.93
N ARG A 18 -10.00 11.86 5.49
CA ARG A 18 -10.08 13.26 5.08
C ARG A 18 -8.96 14.07 5.71
N GLY A 19 -8.36 14.97 4.95
CA GLY A 19 -7.33 15.87 5.44
C GLY A 19 -7.09 17.02 4.47
N VAL A 20 -6.27 17.97 4.90
CA VAL A 20 -5.88 19.11 4.07
C VAL A 20 -4.67 18.70 3.22
N ASP A 21 -4.80 18.87 1.93
CA ASP A 21 -3.71 18.66 0.97
C ASP A 21 -2.67 19.78 1.15
N PRO A 22 -1.41 19.44 1.43
CA PRO A 22 -0.38 20.44 1.73
C PRO A 22 -0.04 21.34 0.53
N ASP A 23 -0.22 20.85 -0.70
CA ASP A 23 0.15 21.59 -1.91
C ASP A 23 -0.95 22.59 -2.31
N SER A 24 -2.22 22.20 -2.15
CA SER A 24 -3.37 23.02 -2.56
C SER A 24 -4.06 23.77 -1.43
N GLY A 25 -3.82 23.37 -0.17
CA GLY A 25 -4.50 23.88 1.01
C GLY A 25 -5.99 23.49 1.10
N ARG A 26 -6.46 22.58 0.24
CA ARG A 26 -7.87 22.14 0.18
C ARG A 26 -8.06 20.80 0.87
N GLU A 27 -9.24 20.62 1.45
CA GLU A 27 -9.64 19.30 1.94
C GLU A 27 -9.81 18.32 0.80
N ARG A 28 -9.31 17.10 1.00
CA ARG A 28 -9.54 15.95 0.13
C ARG A 28 -9.50 14.64 0.90
N VAL A 29 -9.88 13.56 0.23
CA VAL A 29 -9.68 12.20 0.73
C VAL A 29 -8.29 11.73 0.32
N PHE A 30 -7.53 11.24 1.29
CA PHE A 30 -6.27 10.51 1.08
C PHE A 30 -6.56 9.02 1.09
N SER A 31 -5.93 8.31 0.17
CA SER A 31 -6.19 6.88 -0.09
C SER A 31 -4.90 6.07 0.04
N LEU A 32 -4.89 5.14 0.99
CA LEU A 32 -3.83 4.17 1.22
C LEU A 32 -4.39 2.77 0.92
N VAL A 33 -3.67 1.97 0.16
CA VAL A 33 -3.96 0.54 0.00
C VAL A 33 -2.93 -0.27 0.78
N CYS A 34 -3.38 -1.22 1.59
CA CYS A 34 -2.53 -2.22 2.25
C CYS A 34 -2.62 -3.52 1.47
N ASP A 35 -1.50 -3.94 0.91
CA ASP A 35 -1.33 -5.05 -0.02
C ASP A 35 -2.13 -4.90 -1.33
N MET A 36 -1.68 -5.60 -2.36
CA MET A 36 -2.30 -5.60 -3.68
C MET A 36 -2.17 -7.00 -4.32
N GLY A 37 -2.86 -7.97 -3.73
CA GLY A 37 -2.87 -9.34 -4.23
C GLY A 37 -3.69 -9.50 -5.52
N PRO A 38 -3.61 -10.65 -6.20
CA PRO A 38 -4.28 -10.90 -7.47
C PRO A 38 -5.78 -10.61 -7.46
N GLY A 39 -6.26 -9.90 -8.47
CA GLY A 39 -7.66 -9.47 -8.62
C GLY A 39 -8.01 -8.17 -7.89
N SER A 40 -7.12 -7.66 -7.04
CA SER A 40 -7.41 -6.47 -6.22
C SER A 40 -7.33 -5.15 -6.99
N PHE A 41 -6.53 -5.07 -8.04
CA PHE A 41 -6.46 -3.85 -8.86
C PHE A 41 -7.80 -3.52 -9.52
N GLY A 42 -8.46 -4.52 -10.11
CA GLY A 42 -9.78 -4.34 -10.70
C GLY A 42 -10.87 -4.00 -9.66
N ALA A 43 -10.79 -4.63 -8.49
CA ALA A 43 -11.68 -4.33 -7.36
C ALA A 43 -11.45 -2.90 -6.83
N LEU A 44 -10.19 -2.47 -6.69
CA LEU A 44 -9.84 -1.09 -6.30
C LEU A 44 -10.41 -0.07 -7.28
N TRP A 45 -10.28 -0.33 -8.57
CA TRP A 45 -10.76 0.59 -9.63
C TRP A 45 -12.27 0.82 -9.59
N ALA A 46 -13.04 -0.13 -9.04
CA ALA A 46 -14.47 0.08 -8.83
C ALA A 46 -14.79 1.12 -7.72
N HIS A 47 -13.82 1.41 -6.84
CA HIS A 47 -13.99 2.32 -5.70
C HIS A 47 -13.16 3.59 -5.79
N LEU A 48 -12.02 3.54 -6.49
CA LEU A 48 -11.07 4.62 -6.60
C LEU A 48 -10.41 4.59 -7.98
N ARG A 49 -10.29 5.74 -8.65
CA ARG A 49 -9.45 5.79 -9.85
C ARG A 49 -8.00 5.51 -9.43
N PRO A 50 -7.28 4.59 -10.09
CA PRO A 50 -5.91 4.25 -9.70
C PRO A 50 -4.94 5.45 -9.68
N CYS A 51 -5.25 6.53 -10.43
CA CYS A 51 -4.50 7.79 -10.40
C CYS A 51 -4.65 8.56 -9.07
N ASP A 52 -5.75 8.37 -8.36
CA ASP A 52 -6.05 9.08 -7.12
C ASP A 52 -5.52 8.31 -5.88
N LEU A 53 -4.79 7.23 -6.09
CA LEU A 53 -4.11 6.50 -5.03
C LEU A 53 -2.89 7.30 -4.55
N ASP A 54 -2.85 7.59 -3.25
CA ASP A 54 -1.72 8.31 -2.64
C ASP A 54 -0.57 7.38 -2.25
N ALA A 55 -0.91 6.22 -1.69
CA ALA A 55 0.09 5.26 -1.24
C ALA A 55 -0.36 3.80 -1.36
N LEU A 56 0.61 2.92 -1.56
CA LEU A 56 0.52 1.48 -1.43
C LEU A 56 1.54 1.04 -0.37
N ALA A 57 1.09 0.29 0.64
CA ALA A 57 1.96 -0.30 1.65
C ALA A 57 1.86 -1.83 1.58
N LEU A 58 2.98 -2.49 1.30
CA LEU A 58 3.06 -3.95 1.25
C LEU A 58 3.50 -4.49 2.60
N SER A 59 2.72 -5.42 3.14
CA SER A 59 3.08 -6.15 4.36
C SER A 59 4.30 -7.05 4.09
N HIS A 60 4.33 -7.73 2.96
CA HIS A 60 5.41 -8.59 2.49
C HIS A 60 5.31 -8.87 0.99
N CYS A 61 6.27 -9.61 0.43
CA CYS A 61 6.41 -9.77 -1.02
C CYS A 61 5.96 -11.15 -1.54
N HIS A 62 5.03 -11.86 -0.88
CA HIS A 62 4.40 -13.04 -1.47
C HIS A 62 3.39 -12.62 -2.55
N ALA A 63 3.19 -13.49 -3.53
CA ALA A 63 2.41 -13.19 -4.73
C ALA A 63 0.93 -12.87 -4.43
N ASP A 64 0.33 -13.49 -3.42
CA ASP A 64 -1.05 -13.23 -2.99
C ASP A 64 -1.24 -11.89 -2.26
N HIS A 65 -0.14 -11.20 -1.96
CA HIS A 65 -0.14 -9.85 -1.35
C HIS A 65 0.35 -8.75 -2.29
N MET A 66 1.08 -9.07 -3.37
CA MET A 66 1.63 -8.04 -4.25
C MET A 66 1.41 -8.28 -5.75
N GLY A 67 0.78 -9.39 -6.16
CA GLY A 67 0.72 -9.78 -7.57
C GLY A 67 0.14 -8.73 -8.51
N ASP A 68 -0.85 -7.96 -8.07
CA ASP A 68 -1.47 -6.92 -8.89
C ASP A 68 -0.74 -5.56 -8.87
N ILE A 69 0.41 -5.44 -8.18
CA ILE A 69 1.25 -4.24 -8.26
C ILE A 69 1.67 -3.96 -9.71
N ILE A 70 1.81 -5.00 -10.52
CA ILE A 70 2.13 -4.87 -11.95
C ILE A 70 0.97 -4.24 -12.72
N SER A 71 -0.27 -4.59 -12.40
CA SER A 71 -1.44 -3.94 -13.00
C SER A 71 -1.47 -2.45 -12.69
N LEU A 72 -1.15 -2.05 -11.46
CA LEU A 72 -1.02 -0.66 -11.07
C LEU A 72 0.15 0.03 -11.81
N GLN A 73 1.32 -0.61 -11.89
CA GLN A 73 2.49 -0.08 -12.59
C GLN A 73 2.18 0.19 -14.06
N VAL A 74 1.61 -0.80 -14.77
CA VAL A 74 1.23 -0.66 -16.18
C VAL A 74 0.20 0.44 -16.38
N TYR A 75 -0.81 0.51 -15.50
CA TYR A 75 -1.82 1.56 -15.56
C TYR A 75 -1.21 2.95 -15.37
N ARG A 76 -0.29 3.13 -14.42
CA ARG A 76 0.37 4.41 -14.17
C ARG A 76 1.26 4.83 -15.34
N LYS A 77 1.90 3.87 -15.99
CA LYS A 77 2.80 4.12 -17.13
C LYS A 77 2.05 4.38 -18.44
N TRP A 78 0.96 3.62 -18.69
CA TRP A 78 0.31 3.56 -20.00
C TRP A 78 -1.21 3.77 -19.95
N GLY A 79 -1.80 3.88 -18.78
CA GLY A 79 -3.25 3.95 -18.60
C GLY A 79 -3.87 5.24 -19.17
N PRO A 80 -5.18 5.20 -19.46
CA PRO A 80 -5.89 6.36 -19.97
C PRO A 80 -5.95 7.49 -18.94
N GLY A 81 -5.66 8.71 -19.36
CA GLY A 81 -5.80 9.90 -18.53
C GLY A 81 -4.56 10.31 -17.76
N SER A 82 -3.39 9.76 -18.13
CA SER A 82 -2.09 10.18 -17.64
C SER A 82 -2.03 10.41 -16.11
N CYS A 83 -1.67 9.39 -15.36
CA CYS A 83 -1.32 9.52 -13.94
C CYS A 83 0.04 10.23 -13.73
N ALA A 84 0.57 10.83 -14.77
CA ALA A 84 1.95 11.26 -14.92
C ALA A 84 2.39 12.42 -14.01
N ILE A 85 1.59 12.81 -13.01
CA ILE A 85 1.89 14.03 -12.26
C ILE A 85 2.77 13.75 -11.04
N ARG A 86 2.63 12.59 -10.40
CA ARG A 86 3.56 12.19 -9.32
C ARG A 86 3.52 10.67 -9.08
N PRO A 87 4.67 10.05 -8.75
CA PRO A 87 4.71 8.64 -8.37
C PRO A 87 3.85 8.35 -7.14
N VAL A 88 3.26 7.15 -7.04
CA VAL A 88 2.60 6.67 -5.82
C VAL A 88 3.66 6.38 -4.76
N SER A 89 3.43 6.82 -3.52
CA SER A 89 4.27 6.40 -2.40
C SER A 89 4.14 4.88 -2.23
N LEU A 90 5.24 4.15 -2.39
CA LEU A 90 5.29 2.70 -2.22
C LEU A 90 6.11 2.37 -0.97
N PHE A 91 5.46 1.82 0.03
CA PHE A 91 6.09 1.34 1.25
C PHE A 91 6.13 -0.18 1.24
N GLY A 92 7.23 -0.80 1.71
CA GLY A 92 7.31 -2.25 1.74
C GLY A 92 8.66 -2.79 2.22
N PRO A 93 8.82 -4.12 2.27
CA PRO A 93 10.10 -4.77 2.54
C PRO A 93 11.22 -4.31 1.60
N GLY A 94 12.47 -4.49 2.04
CA GLY A 94 13.62 -4.06 1.24
C GLY A 94 13.72 -4.69 -0.14
N GLU A 95 13.15 -5.89 -0.33
CA GLU A 95 13.15 -6.60 -1.63
C GLU A 95 12.03 -6.17 -2.60
N THR A 96 11.15 -5.25 -2.22
CA THR A 96 9.94 -4.90 -2.98
C THR A 96 10.21 -4.61 -4.46
N LEU A 97 11.10 -3.68 -4.79
CA LEU A 97 11.39 -3.36 -6.19
C LEU A 97 12.09 -4.50 -6.93
N HIS A 98 12.90 -5.30 -6.25
CA HIS A 98 13.48 -6.51 -6.83
C HIS A 98 12.39 -7.52 -7.23
N ARG A 99 11.39 -7.74 -6.36
CA ARG A 99 10.25 -8.62 -6.66
C ARG A 99 9.37 -8.09 -7.78
N VAL A 100 9.14 -6.77 -7.82
CA VAL A 100 8.41 -6.14 -8.95
C VAL A 100 9.11 -6.44 -10.28
N ARG A 101 10.44 -6.24 -10.35
CA ARG A 101 11.23 -6.57 -11.56
C ARG A 101 11.13 -8.05 -11.95
N GLN A 102 11.18 -8.96 -10.98
CA GLN A 102 11.05 -10.39 -11.25
C GLN A 102 9.67 -10.75 -11.83
N ILE A 103 8.59 -10.16 -11.33
CA ILE A 103 7.23 -10.42 -11.82
C ILE A 103 7.05 -9.85 -13.23
N GLU A 104 7.55 -8.63 -13.48
CA GLU A 104 7.46 -7.99 -14.79
C GLU A 104 8.41 -8.60 -15.83
N GLY A 105 9.50 -9.23 -15.40
CA GLY A 105 10.60 -9.64 -16.26
C GLY A 105 11.48 -8.47 -16.72
N ALA A 106 11.51 -7.39 -15.94
CA ALA A 106 12.30 -6.20 -16.23
C ALA A 106 13.78 -6.39 -15.87
N PRO A 107 14.71 -5.62 -16.52
CA PRO A 107 16.11 -5.65 -16.18
C PRO A 107 16.37 -5.10 -14.75
N GLU A 108 17.48 -5.50 -14.13
CA GLU A 108 17.84 -5.06 -12.77
C GLU A 108 17.97 -3.54 -12.61
N GLY A 109 18.26 -2.83 -13.69
CA GLY A 109 18.40 -1.36 -13.70
C GLY A 109 17.08 -0.61 -13.77
N GLU A 110 15.92 -1.29 -13.91
CA GLU A 110 14.62 -0.61 -13.87
C GLU A 110 14.33 -0.09 -12.46
N THR A 111 14.05 1.22 -12.33
CA THR A 111 13.87 1.90 -11.05
C THR A 111 12.41 2.18 -10.70
N TYR A 112 11.52 2.22 -11.68
CA TYR A 112 10.10 2.59 -11.55
C TYR A 112 9.86 3.99 -10.97
N ASP A 113 10.83 4.90 -11.08
CA ASP A 113 10.74 6.24 -10.47
C ASP A 113 9.59 7.09 -11.04
N GLY A 114 9.10 6.74 -12.22
CA GLY A 114 7.92 7.36 -12.82
C GLY A 114 6.60 6.89 -12.22
N GLU A 115 6.55 5.69 -11.70
CA GLU A 115 5.34 5.04 -11.17
C GLU A 115 5.30 5.02 -9.64
N PHE A 116 6.44 4.79 -8.99
CA PHE A 116 6.56 4.58 -7.54
C PHE A 116 7.66 5.42 -6.91
N ALA A 117 7.36 6.07 -5.79
CA ALA A 117 8.34 6.61 -4.86
C ALA A 117 8.54 5.57 -3.73
N PHE A 118 9.52 4.67 -3.90
CA PHE A 118 9.73 3.58 -2.95
C PHE A 118 10.45 4.03 -1.69
N THR A 119 9.92 3.62 -0.55
CA THR A 119 10.52 3.75 0.78
C THR A 119 10.43 2.42 1.52
N ARG A 120 11.59 1.91 1.95
CA ARG A 120 11.65 0.69 2.74
C ARG A 120 11.00 0.91 4.11
N LEU A 121 10.17 -0.03 4.54
CA LEU A 121 9.64 -0.07 5.90
C LEU A 121 10.74 -0.49 6.91
N CYS A 122 10.82 0.24 8.02
CA CYS A 122 11.71 -0.06 9.14
C CYS A 122 10.94 0.01 10.45
N VAL A 123 11.06 -1.02 11.28
CA VAL A 123 10.45 -1.02 12.63
C VAL A 123 11.00 0.14 13.45
N GLY A 124 10.14 0.83 14.18
CA GLY A 124 10.47 2.03 14.94
C GLY A 124 10.31 3.36 14.19
N GLU A 125 10.19 3.31 12.87
CA GLU A 125 9.91 4.49 12.03
C GLU A 125 8.40 4.68 11.84
N SER A 126 8.02 5.86 11.36
CA SER A 126 6.64 6.18 10.96
C SER A 126 6.62 6.90 9.61
N TYR A 127 5.57 6.65 8.84
CA TYR A 127 5.42 7.11 7.47
C TYR A 127 4.07 7.80 7.31
N GLU A 128 4.07 8.99 6.72
CA GLU A 128 2.87 9.82 6.60
C GLU A 128 2.21 9.65 5.23
N VAL A 129 0.88 9.52 5.24
CA VAL A 129 0.02 9.53 4.05
C VAL A 129 -1.13 10.52 4.29
N GLY A 130 -0.91 11.78 3.97
CA GLY A 130 -1.82 12.86 4.35
C GLY A 130 -2.04 12.88 5.87
N PRO A 131 -3.29 12.76 6.37
CA PRO A 131 -3.57 12.77 7.80
C PRO A 131 -3.32 11.41 8.49
N MET A 132 -2.94 10.38 7.72
CA MET A 132 -2.67 9.04 8.23
C MET A 132 -1.18 8.85 8.51
N THR A 133 -0.89 8.10 9.58
CA THR A 133 0.46 7.67 9.95
C THR A 133 0.53 6.15 9.93
N ILE A 134 1.48 5.58 9.21
CA ILE A 134 1.74 4.12 9.17
C ILE A 134 2.91 3.82 10.09
N ARG A 135 2.78 2.82 10.97
CA ARG A 135 3.86 2.26 11.77
C ARG A 135 3.99 0.76 11.52
N PRO A 136 5.14 0.28 11.02
CA PRO A 136 5.38 -1.14 10.81
C PRO A 136 5.82 -1.83 12.10
N PHE A 137 5.33 -3.05 12.27
CA PHE A 137 5.71 -3.99 13.34
C PHE A 137 6.23 -5.26 12.71
N ARG A 138 7.28 -5.85 13.27
CA ARG A 138 7.84 -7.09 12.72
C ARG A 138 6.84 -8.23 12.82
N ALA A 139 6.53 -8.88 11.70
CA ALA A 139 5.73 -10.08 11.65
C ALA A 139 6.63 -11.34 11.68
N LEU A 140 6.11 -12.44 12.21
CA LEU A 140 6.76 -13.75 12.18
C LEU A 140 6.31 -14.49 10.92
N HIS A 141 7.13 -14.42 9.88
CA HIS A 141 6.83 -14.99 8.58
C HIS A 141 8.14 -15.44 7.88
N PRO A 142 8.12 -16.41 6.93
CA PRO A 142 9.33 -16.91 6.27
C PRO A 142 10.15 -15.88 5.50
N VAL A 143 9.50 -14.77 5.06
CA VAL A 143 10.16 -13.64 4.40
C VAL A 143 10.10 -12.38 5.28
N GLU A 144 10.79 -11.30 4.89
CA GLU A 144 10.65 -10.02 5.58
C GLU A 144 9.19 -9.56 5.49
N ALA A 145 8.52 -9.43 6.65
CA ALA A 145 7.10 -9.11 6.74
C ALA A 145 6.81 -8.18 7.91
N PHE A 146 5.74 -7.39 7.74
CA PHE A 146 5.31 -6.37 8.69
C PHE A 146 3.79 -6.41 8.90
N GLY A 147 3.36 -6.30 10.15
CA GLY A 147 2.05 -5.77 10.48
C GLY A 147 2.09 -4.24 10.37
N LEU A 148 0.99 -3.64 9.94
CA LEU A 148 0.89 -2.20 9.70
C LEU A 148 -0.16 -1.59 10.62
N ARG A 149 0.26 -0.72 11.56
CA ARG A 149 -0.64 0.09 12.35
C ARG A 149 -0.85 1.41 11.64
N ILE A 150 -2.10 1.68 11.27
CA ILE A 150 -2.50 2.91 10.57
C ILE A 150 -3.33 3.75 11.54
N GLU A 151 -2.88 4.96 11.83
CA GLU A 151 -3.59 5.93 12.64
C GLU A 151 -4.07 7.08 11.78
N GLY A 152 -5.28 7.57 12.03
CA GLY A 152 -5.83 8.71 11.31
C GLY A 152 -6.96 9.38 12.09
N PRO A 153 -7.53 10.49 11.58
CA PRO A 153 -8.69 11.13 12.18
C PRO A 153 -9.91 10.22 12.10
N SER A 154 -10.74 10.25 13.13
CA SER A 154 -12.05 9.59 13.11
C SER A 154 -12.98 10.27 12.12
N GLN A 155 -13.83 9.50 11.44
CA GLN A 155 -14.86 10.05 10.57
C GLN A 155 -15.95 10.82 11.34
N GLU A 156 -16.25 10.39 12.57
CA GLU A 156 -17.27 11.00 13.41
C GLU A 156 -16.77 12.27 14.11
N ASP A 157 -15.51 12.29 14.53
CA ASP A 157 -14.87 13.41 15.20
C ASP A 157 -13.42 13.53 14.73
N PRO A 158 -13.12 14.45 13.81
CA PRO A 158 -11.77 14.63 13.28
C PRO A 158 -10.69 15.00 14.32
N ALA A 159 -11.08 15.51 15.49
CA ALA A 159 -10.15 15.78 16.59
C ALA A 159 -9.71 14.50 17.31
N ARG A 160 -10.49 13.42 17.19
CA ARG A 160 -10.17 12.11 17.75
C ARG A 160 -9.36 11.30 16.72
N ARG A 161 -8.27 10.69 17.16
CA ARG A 161 -7.53 9.73 16.35
C ARG A 161 -8.01 8.30 16.62
N VAL A 162 -8.08 7.51 15.58
CA VAL A 162 -8.42 6.09 15.61
C VAL A 162 -7.29 5.30 14.94
N ALA A 163 -7.18 4.02 15.28
CA ALA A 163 -6.18 3.14 14.71
C ALA A 163 -6.80 1.88 14.14
N LEU A 164 -6.26 1.43 13.03
CA LEU A 164 -6.47 0.12 12.43
C LEU A 164 -5.15 -0.63 12.48
N PHE A 165 -5.18 -1.93 12.79
CA PHE A 165 -4.02 -2.79 12.68
C PHE A 165 -4.28 -3.86 11.61
N TYR A 166 -3.46 -3.85 10.55
CA TYR A 166 -3.43 -4.87 9.52
C TYR A 166 -2.24 -5.79 9.78
N THR A 167 -2.49 -7.04 10.10
CA THR A 167 -1.43 -7.98 10.49
C THR A 167 -0.56 -8.45 9.33
N GLY A 168 -1.07 -8.39 8.10
CA GLY A 168 -0.50 -9.18 7.01
C GLY A 168 -0.53 -10.67 7.35
N ASP A 169 0.41 -11.42 6.81
CA ASP A 169 0.64 -12.82 7.16
C ASP A 169 1.66 -12.91 8.29
N THR A 170 1.26 -13.53 9.39
CA THR A 170 2.11 -13.72 10.56
C THR A 170 1.67 -14.94 11.35
N ASP A 171 2.62 -15.65 11.95
CA ASP A 171 2.35 -16.51 13.09
C ASP A 171 2.28 -15.66 14.37
N LEU A 172 1.90 -16.25 15.48
CA LEU A 172 1.84 -15.57 16.78
C LEU A 172 3.24 -15.08 17.17
N CYS A 173 3.34 -13.78 17.43
CA CYS A 173 4.58 -13.15 17.92
C CYS A 173 4.28 -11.93 18.79
N ASP A 174 5.16 -11.64 19.75
CA ASP A 174 4.96 -10.58 20.73
C ASP A 174 4.80 -9.20 20.08
N SER A 175 5.56 -8.92 19.03
CA SER A 175 5.52 -7.63 18.30
C SER A 175 4.17 -7.29 17.65
N ILE A 176 3.26 -8.26 17.52
CA ILE A 176 1.91 -8.07 16.95
C ILE A 176 0.85 -8.02 18.07
N VAL A 177 1.14 -8.55 19.26
CA VAL A 177 0.19 -8.69 20.37
C VAL A 177 0.30 -7.53 21.38
N GLU A 178 1.46 -6.89 21.49
CA GLU A 178 1.71 -5.68 22.31
C GLU A 178 1.19 -4.40 21.62
#